data_e40c2a906676cd48b524b1bf4a40ac2d
#
_entry.id   e40c2a906676cd48b524b1bf4a40ac2d
#
_cell.length_a   1.000
_cell.length_b   1.000
_cell.length_c   1.000
_cell.angle_alpha   90.00
_cell.angle_beta   90.00
_cell.angle_gamma   90.00
#
_symmetry.space_group_name_H-M   'P 1'
#
loop_
_entity.id
_entity.type
_entity.pdbx_description
1 polymer ?
#
loop_
_entity_poly.entity_id
_entity_poly.type
_entity_poly.pdbx_seq_one_letter_code
_entity_poly.pdbx_strand_id
1 'polypeptide(L)'
;MKRTLALCLSLLLLSGCAAAQTPKQQSPPDTAQQQTAPAKEESSEQTQPDEPAAEEPSLTWVTDLPKLSFVPDWTVETSSETFLLELSDPKYQGRVVGSEGNRAAADYIEEQLVQFGLQPLPNLQGYRHSFYSPVFEVKEGEAAIVSADDTQTALVLGQDWVFRASYEAVDLTLPLSEETADCEAGRAFLDANVTEQDSPRQYIDLICGDVADGMPYFNPKDSASRILVTEQIYTKLKQDGAKLHLKLPAAAQWGLADNIAGLLPGEDHTKAVVLGAHFDGVGQCGSVMPGAYDNASGVATLLQTASWLAGADALPCDAIVAAFNAEEIGMNGSQAFSKLLADQYEQMIMINLDSLGCKGAPLTVFGGPEQATLRNELAAGLALPFLSEVYPGDQVSFQQNGVPAVTISQDSWDTAAPIHTTRDTAENLDPQALDALAKNLSAWVIESGSDVQQRYPVYW
;
A
#
# COMPACT_ATOMS: atom_id res chain seq x y z
N MET A 1 -23.68 9.32 -32.33
CA MET A 1 -22.26 9.35 -32.70
C MET A 1 -21.58 8.40 -31.71
N LYS A 2 -21.08 7.29 -32.21
CA LYS A 2 -20.54 6.19 -31.41
C LYS A 2 -19.13 6.57 -30.93
N ARG A 3 -18.90 6.59 -29.60
CA ARG A 3 -17.56 6.67 -29.00
C ARG A 3 -17.11 5.27 -28.65
N THR A 4 -16.02 4.85 -29.23
CA THR A 4 -15.36 3.57 -29.03
C THR A 4 -14.57 3.64 -27.74
N LEU A 5 -14.91 2.80 -26.78
CA LEU A 5 -14.16 2.58 -25.54
C LEU A 5 -12.93 1.75 -25.88
N ALA A 6 -11.76 2.22 -25.55
CA ALA A 6 -10.53 1.44 -25.57
C ALA A 6 -10.30 0.86 -24.16
N LEU A 7 -10.61 -0.43 -24.03
CA LEU A 7 -10.39 -1.23 -22.82
C LEU A 7 -8.95 -1.74 -22.86
N CYS A 8 -8.06 -1.25 -21.99
CA CYS A 8 -6.77 -1.89 -21.72
C CYS A 8 -6.95 -2.92 -20.61
N LEU A 9 -7.18 -4.16 -21.02
CA LEU A 9 -7.32 -5.33 -20.17
C LEU A 9 -5.91 -5.87 -19.85
N SER A 10 -5.48 -5.81 -18.59
CA SER A 10 -4.30 -6.52 -18.11
C SER A 10 -4.66 -7.98 -17.87
N LEU A 11 -4.33 -8.87 -18.83
CA LEU A 11 -4.59 -10.31 -18.73
C LEU A 11 -3.57 -10.96 -17.78
N LEU A 12 -4.08 -11.49 -16.68
CA LEU A 12 -3.43 -12.55 -15.91
C LEU A 12 -3.62 -13.88 -16.66
N LEU A 13 -2.54 -14.43 -17.21
CA LEU A 13 -2.53 -15.77 -17.80
C LEU A 13 -2.42 -16.84 -16.71
N LEU A 14 -3.55 -17.47 -16.40
CA LEU A 14 -3.58 -18.78 -15.75
C LEU A 14 -3.48 -19.86 -16.84
N SER A 15 -2.35 -20.57 -16.90
CA SER A 15 -2.17 -21.74 -17.76
C SER A 15 -2.80 -22.97 -17.12
N GLY A 16 -3.97 -23.36 -17.61
CA GLY A 16 -4.58 -24.66 -17.33
C GLY A 16 -4.08 -25.71 -18.31
N CYS A 17 -3.55 -26.83 -17.82
CA CYS A 17 -3.22 -28.00 -18.62
C CYS A 17 -4.47 -28.70 -19.13
N ALA A 18 -4.59 -28.83 -20.46
CA ALA A 18 -5.50 -29.79 -21.09
C ALA A 18 -4.65 -30.89 -21.75
N ALA A 19 -4.91 -32.13 -21.35
CA ALA A 19 -4.30 -33.33 -21.89
C ALA A 19 -4.80 -33.63 -23.31
N ALA A 20 -3.92 -33.91 -24.24
CA ALA A 20 -4.23 -34.56 -25.52
C ALA A 20 -3.36 -35.80 -25.67
N GLN A 21 -4.04 -36.88 -26.07
CA GLN A 21 -3.55 -38.26 -26.16
C GLN A 21 -2.63 -38.51 -27.35
N THR A 22 -1.75 -39.48 -27.16
CA THR A 22 -0.71 -40.06 -28.02
C THR A 22 -1.21 -40.70 -29.33
N PRO A 23 -0.27 -41.06 -30.25
CA PRO A 23 -0.09 -42.49 -30.53
C PRO A 23 1.35 -43.02 -30.39
N LYS A 24 1.37 -44.30 -30.08
CA LYS A 24 2.55 -45.18 -29.86
C LYS A 24 3.41 -45.43 -31.11
N GLN A 25 4.70 -45.46 -30.93
CA GLN A 25 5.58 -46.40 -31.72
C GLN A 25 6.86 -46.81 -30.95
N GLN A 26 7.18 -48.04 -31.13
CA GLN A 26 8.10 -49.06 -30.63
C GLN A 26 9.56 -48.66 -30.38
N SER A 27 10.10 -49.32 -29.37
CA SER A 27 11.56 -49.48 -29.07
C SER A 27 12.21 -50.53 -29.97
N PRO A 28 13.53 -50.53 -30.13
CA PRO A 28 14.42 -51.49 -29.44
C PRO A 28 15.87 -50.94 -29.19
N PRO A 29 16.89 -51.74 -28.74
CA PRO A 29 17.16 -52.20 -27.40
C PRO A 29 18.53 -51.69 -26.83
N ASP A 30 18.77 -52.06 -25.55
CA ASP A 30 19.94 -51.93 -24.70
C ASP A 30 21.33 -51.83 -25.33
N THR A 31 22.15 -50.90 -24.86
CA THR A 31 23.56 -51.16 -24.53
C THR A 31 24.00 -50.29 -23.35
N ALA A 32 24.43 -50.93 -22.30
CA ALA A 32 25.02 -50.39 -21.11
C ALA A 32 26.37 -49.74 -21.36
N GLN A 33 26.56 -48.48 -20.91
CA GLN A 33 27.86 -48.00 -20.49
C GLN A 33 27.68 -46.99 -19.33
N GLN A 34 28.33 -47.34 -18.22
CA GLN A 34 28.51 -46.49 -17.05
C GLN A 34 29.33 -45.26 -17.42
N GLN A 35 28.79 -44.06 -17.17
CA GLN A 35 29.60 -42.85 -17.00
C GLN A 35 29.07 -42.05 -15.83
N THR A 36 29.99 -41.69 -14.99
CA THR A 36 29.92 -40.93 -13.74
C THR A 36 29.23 -39.59 -13.91
N ALA A 37 28.28 -39.29 -13.05
CA ALA A 37 27.58 -38.01 -12.97
C ALA A 37 28.52 -36.91 -12.46
N PRO A 38 28.47 -35.70 -13.06
CA PRO A 38 29.05 -34.53 -12.43
C PRO A 38 28.09 -33.97 -11.37
N ALA A 39 28.69 -33.38 -10.35
CA ALA A 39 28.05 -32.79 -9.21
C ALA A 39 26.98 -31.77 -9.60
N LYS A 40 25.83 -31.80 -8.93
CA LYS A 40 24.82 -30.76 -8.98
C LYS A 40 25.38 -29.48 -8.35
N GLU A 41 25.45 -28.43 -9.13
CA GLU A 41 25.50 -27.08 -8.61
C GLU A 41 24.17 -26.78 -7.88
N GLU A 42 24.29 -26.51 -6.61
CA GLU A 42 23.19 -25.99 -5.79
C GLU A 42 22.86 -24.57 -6.27
N SER A 43 21.69 -24.41 -6.86
CA SER A 43 21.07 -23.10 -7.00
C SER A 43 20.82 -22.56 -5.57
N SER A 44 21.41 -21.43 -5.25
CA SER A 44 21.13 -20.72 -4.02
C SER A 44 19.68 -20.20 -4.07
N GLU A 45 18.71 -20.98 -3.62
CA GLU A 45 17.45 -20.47 -3.12
C GLU A 45 17.79 -19.55 -1.94
N GLN A 46 17.49 -18.28 -2.08
CA GLN A 46 17.46 -17.38 -0.93
C GLN A 46 16.29 -17.81 -0.06
N THR A 47 16.61 -18.65 0.93
CA THR A 47 15.69 -18.99 2.00
C THR A 47 15.37 -17.71 2.77
N GLN A 48 14.08 -17.35 2.86
CA GLN A 48 13.60 -16.50 3.93
C GLN A 48 14.19 -16.95 5.25
N PRO A 49 14.66 -16.06 6.11
CA PRO A 49 15.06 -16.43 7.45
C PRO A 49 13.88 -17.13 8.12
N ASP A 50 14.11 -18.32 8.65
CA ASP A 50 13.12 -19.01 9.46
C ASP A 50 12.68 -18.08 10.58
N GLU A 51 11.40 -17.71 10.56
CA GLU A 51 10.74 -17.01 11.65
C GLU A 51 10.92 -17.86 12.92
N PRO A 52 11.44 -17.32 14.03
CA PRO A 52 11.50 -18.07 15.26
C PRO A 52 10.06 -18.46 15.60
N ALA A 53 9.80 -19.75 15.71
CA ALA A 53 8.50 -20.28 16.11
C ALA A 53 8.12 -19.64 17.46
N ALA A 54 7.32 -18.56 17.39
CA ALA A 54 6.68 -17.99 18.55
C ALA A 54 5.67 -19.03 19.03
N GLU A 55 5.76 -19.44 20.29
CA GLU A 55 4.68 -20.17 20.94
C GLU A 55 3.41 -19.35 20.77
N GLU A 56 2.41 -19.90 20.07
CA GLU A 56 1.12 -19.26 19.91
C GLU A 56 0.53 -18.97 21.30
N PRO A 57 0.32 -17.72 21.69
CA PRO A 57 -0.32 -17.42 22.96
C PRO A 57 -1.77 -17.92 22.88
N SER A 58 -2.12 -18.89 23.73
CA SER A 58 -3.50 -19.30 23.90
C SER A 58 -4.28 -18.09 24.42
N LEU A 59 -5.22 -17.60 23.62
CA LEU A 59 -6.10 -16.49 23.95
C LEU A 59 -6.97 -16.86 25.16
N THR A 60 -6.67 -16.27 26.29
CA THR A 60 -7.63 -16.18 27.40
C THR A 60 -8.27 -14.79 27.33
N TRP A 61 -9.52 -14.73 26.92
CA TRP A 61 -10.30 -13.53 27.00
C TRP A 61 -10.30 -13.00 28.43
N VAL A 62 -9.91 -11.74 28.58
CA VAL A 62 -10.09 -11.04 29.86
C VAL A 62 -11.56 -10.61 29.91
N THR A 63 -12.39 -11.46 30.50
CA THR A 63 -13.85 -11.21 30.65
C THR A 63 -14.18 -10.06 31.59
N ASP A 64 -13.22 -9.55 32.36
CA ASP A 64 -13.35 -8.42 33.25
C ASP A 64 -12.45 -7.26 32.80
N LEU A 65 -12.76 -6.66 31.64
CA LEU A 65 -12.17 -5.37 31.28
C LEU A 65 -12.67 -4.32 32.25
N PRO A 66 -11.77 -3.52 32.87
CA PRO A 66 -12.20 -2.45 33.74
C PRO A 66 -13.09 -1.48 32.93
N LYS A 67 -14.32 -1.24 33.38
CA LYS A 67 -15.14 -0.17 32.79
C LYS A 67 -14.32 1.10 32.90
N LEU A 68 -13.89 1.62 31.72
CA LEU A 68 -13.19 2.89 31.72
C LEU A 68 -14.10 3.96 32.25
N SER A 69 -13.72 4.55 33.37
CA SER A 69 -14.35 5.76 33.91
C SER A 69 -13.86 7.02 33.19
N PHE A 70 -13.35 6.84 31.96
CA PHE A 70 -12.90 7.94 31.12
C PHE A 70 -14.09 8.53 30.39
N VAL A 71 -14.48 9.74 30.79
CA VAL A 71 -15.37 10.58 30.00
C VAL A 71 -14.45 11.39 29.07
N PRO A 72 -14.49 11.14 27.75
CA PRO A 72 -13.70 11.92 26.83
C PRO A 72 -13.99 13.41 27.04
N ASP A 73 -12.95 14.23 27.09
CA ASP A 73 -13.14 15.68 27.14
C ASP A 73 -13.47 16.16 25.72
N TRP A 74 -14.74 16.06 25.34
CA TRP A 74 -15.30 16.46 24.04
C TRP A 74 -15.19 17.96 23.76
N THR A 75 -14.42 18.71 24.55
CA THR A 75 -14.18 20.14 24.29
C THR A 75 -13.25 20.39 23.13
N VAL A 76 -12.56 19.37 22.61
CA VAL A 76 -11.79 19.45 21.38
C VAL A 76 -12.70 19.05 20.23
N GLU A 77 -13.21 20.01 19.47
CA GLU A 77 -13.88 19.74 18.19
C GLU A 77 -12.87 19.09 17.25
N THR A 78 -12.93 17.75 17.14
CA THR A 78 -12.17 17.00 16.12
C THR A 78 -12.93 17.05 14.80
N SER A 79 -12.20 17.15 13.70
CA SER A 79 -12.76 17.08 12.36
C SER A 79 -11.82 16.28 11.44
N SER A 80 -12.38 15.66 10.43
CA SER A 80 -11.60 15.00 9.39
C SER A 80 -10.60 15.95 8.75
N GLU A 81 -10.93 17.24 8.63
CA GLU A 81 -10.01 18.27 8.10
C GLU A 81 -8.74 18.38 8.95
N THR A 82 -8.87 18.38 10.28
CA THR A 82 -7.73 18.48 11.19
C THR A 82 -6.79 17.28 11.01
N PHE A 83 -7.33 16.07 10.96
CA PHE A 83 -6.53 14.85 10.77
C PHE A 83 -5.92 14.78 9.36
N LEU A 84 -6.68 15.18 8.33
CA LEU A 84 -6.23 15.21 6.95
C LEU A 84 -5.04 16.15 6.77
N LEU A 85 -5.17 17.41 7.26
CA LEU A 85 -4.11 18.42 7.16
C LEU A 85 -2.87 18.00 7.95
N GLU A 86 -3.05 17.41 9.13
CA GLU A 86 -1.94 16.91 9.93
C GLU A 86 -1.19 15.80 9.20
N LEU A 87 -1.87 14.73 8.76
CA LEU A 87 -1.23 13.56 8.15
C LEU A 87 -0.66 13.83 6.75
N SER A 88 -1.16 14.82 6.03
CA SER A 88 -0.61 15.26 4.74
C SER A 88 0.48 16.33 4.86
N ASP A 89 0.85 16.74 6.09
CA ASP A 89 1.91 17.73 6.31
C ASP A 89 3.27 17.21 5.83
N PRO A 90 4.07 18.03 5.13
CA PRO A 90 5.41 17.65 4.66
C PRO A 90 6.36 17.16 5.74
N LYS A 91 6.12 17.46 7.02
CA LYS A 91 6.93 16.95 8.14
C LYS A 91 6.95 15.41 8.22
N TYR A 92 5.90 14.75 7.70
CA TYR A 92 5.81 13.29 7.64
C TYR A 92 6.48 12.68 6.40
N GLN A 93 7.11 13.50 5.54
CA GLN A 93 7.96 13.05 4.44
C GLN A 93 7.26 12.05 3.49
N GLY A 94 5.94 12.17 3.32
CA GLY A 94 5.14 11.24 2.51
C GLY A 94 5.02 9.83 3.09
N ARG A 95 5.28 9.65 4.37
CA ARG A 95 4.96 8.47 5.21
C ARG A 95 5.45 7.11 4.69
N VAL A 96 6.53 7.07 3.92
CA VAL A 96 7.11 5.78 3.45
C VAL A 96 7.37 4.85 4.62
N VAL A 97 6.91 3.61 4.52
CA VAL A 97 7.05 2.60 5.59
C VAL A 97 8.50 2.49 6.09
N GLY A 98 8.68 2.58 7.41
CA GLY A 98 9.99 2.54 8.07
C GLY A 98 10.76 3.85 8.10
N SER A 99 10.30 4.93 7.43
CA SER A 99 10.90 6.27 7.52
C SER A 99 10.62 6.94 8.86
N GLU A 100 11.34 8.03 9.17
CA GLU A 100 11.04 8.85 10.36
C GLU A 100 9.63 9.45 10.28
N GLY A 101 9.21 9.90 9.08
CA GLY A 101 7.88 10.44 8.86
C GLY A 101 6.78 9.40 9.07
N ASN A 102 7.00 8.16 8.65
CA ASN A 102 6.06 7.06 8.89
C ASN A 102 5.92 6.75 10.38
N ARG A 103 7.05 6.68 11.13
CA ARG A 103 7.01 6.48 12.58
C ARG A 103 6.31 7.63 13.31
N ALA A 104 6.57 8.87 12.91
CA ALA A 104 5.90 10.04 13.49
C ALA A 104 4.39 10.05 13.19
N ALA A 105 3.96 9.61 12.01
CA ALA A 105 2.55 9.44 11.69
C ALA A 105 1.91 8.33 12.55
N ALA A 106 2.62 7.22 12.77
CA ALA A 106 2.18 6.15 13.65
C ALA A 106 2.02 6.65 15.11
N ASP A 107 2.99 7.43 15.63
CA ASP A 107 2.92 8.05 16.97
C ASP A 107 1.67 8.95 17.07
N TYR A 108 1.44 9.79 16.07
CA TYR A 108 0.27 10.67 16.03
C TYR A 108 -1.06 9.90 16.04
N ILE A 109 -1.18 8.84 15.22
CA ILE A 109 -2.39 8.02 15.17
C ILE A 109 -2.61 7.32 16.51
N GLU A 110 -1.57 6.75 17.10
CA GLU A 110 -1.64 6.13 18.43
C GLU A 110 -2.12 7.11 19.50
N GLU A 111 -1.60 8.34 19.51
CA GLU A 111 -2.04 9.41 20.42
C GLU A 111 -3.53 9.71 20.25
N GLN A 112 -4.06 9.73 19.02
CA GLN A 112 -5.49 9.95 18.79
C GLN A 112 -6.34 8.80 19.35
N LEU A 113 -5.93 7.53 19.11
CA LEU A 113 -6.66 6.38 19.65
C LEU A 113 -6.70 6.41 21.19
N VAL A 114 -5.57 6.77 21.83
CA VAL A 114 -5.51 6.96 23.29
C VAL A 114 -6.43 8.08 23.74
N GLN A 115 -6.41 9.22 23.05
CA GLN A 115 -7.23 10.39 23.37
C GLN A 115 -8.73 10.08 23.28
N PHE A 116 -9.16 9.27 22.30
CA PHE A 116 -10.55 8.82 22.18
C PHE A 116 -10.92 7.74 23.20
N GLY A 117 -9.96 7.23 23.98
CA GLY A 117 -10.21 6.21 25.00
C GLY A 117 -10.35 4.79 24.44
N LEU A 118 -9.87 4.52 23.23
CA LEU A 118 -9.77 3.15 22.74
C LEU A 118 -8.85 2.34 23.67
N GLN A 119 -9.09 1.04 23.71
CA GLN A 119 -8.24 0.10 24.46
C GLN A 119 -7.27 -0.61 23.48
N PRO A 120 -6.10 -1.04 23.96
CA PRO A 120 -5.30 -1.99 23.20
C PRO A 120 -6.09 -3.28 22.91
N LEU A 121 -5.83 -3.92 21.76
CA LEU A 121 -6.36 -5.25 21.53
C LEU A 121 -5.76 -6.24 22.56
N PRO A 122 -6.52 -7.26 22.99
CA PRO A 122 -6.10 -8.19 24.05
C PRO A 122 -4.73 -8.85 23.80
N ASN A 123 -4.35 -9.04 22.54
CA ASN A 123 -3.10 -9.70 22.13
C ASN A 123 -1.93 -8.75 21.91
N LEU A 124 -2.12 -7.44 22.06
CA LEU A 124 -1.09 -6.45 21.84
C LEU A 124 -0.62 -5.83 23.15
N GLN A 125 0.69 -5.57 23.23
CA GLN A 125 1.27 -4.77 24.30
C GLN A 125 1.20 -3.29 23.90
N GLY A 126 0.04 -2.67 24.00
CA GLY A 126 -0.23 -1.32 23.53
C GLY A 126 -1.02 -1.32 22.23
N TYR A 127 -0.86 -0.28 21.42
CA TYR A 127 -1.66 -0.07 20.21
C TYR A 127 -0.91 -0.53 18.94
N ARG A 128 0.31 -1.05 19.07
CA ARG A 128 1.18 -1.42 17.94
C ARG A 128 1.16 -2.91 17.69
N HIS A 129 0.86 -3.26 16.46
CA HIS A 129 1.02 -4.60 15.91
C HIS A 129 2.23 -4.62 14.98
N SER A 130 3.36 -5.12 15.48
CA SER A 130 4.59 -5.22 14.70
C SER A 130 4.59 -6.41 13.75
N PHE A 131 5.08 -6.21 12.53
CA PHE A 131 5.21 -7.25 11.51
C PHE A 131 6.48 -7.03 10.68
N TYR A 132 6.95 -8.09 10.00
CA TYR A 132 8.09 -8.00 9.10
C TYR A 132 7.67 -7.53 7.70
N SER A 133 8.40 -6.55 7.19
CA SER A 133 8.17 -5.97 5.87
C SER A 133 9.48 -5.41 5.31
N PRO A 134 9.61 -5.19 3.99
CA PRO A 134 10.56 -4.23 3.50
C PRO A 134 10.29 -2.87 4.14
N VAL A 135 11.32 -2.27 4.74
CA VAL A 135 11.27 -0.92 5.32
C VAL A 135 12.30 -0.05 4.64
N PHE A 136 12.04 1.25 4.56
CA PHE A 136 12.82 2.17 3.77
C PHE A 136 13.43 3.26 4.61
N GLU A 137 14.70 3.53 4.34
CA GLU A 137 15.35 4.75 4.74
C GLU A 137 15.41 5.67 3.52
N VAL A 138 14.69 6.79 3.57
CA VAL A 138 14.70 7.75 2.46
C VAL A 138 16.06 8.42 2.41
N LYS A 139 16.82 8.15 1.35
CA LYS A 139 18.17 8.68 1.09
C LYS A 139 18.18 9.44 -0.22
N GLU A 140 18.99 10.47 -0.28
CA GLU A 140 19.23 11.19 -1.52
C GLU A 140 20.18 10.39 -2.43
N GLY A 141 19.94 10.50 -3.74
CA GLY A 141 20.84 10.02 -4.78
C GLY A 141 21.66 11.15 -5.36
N GLU A 142 22.75 10.81 -6.06
CA GLU A 142 23.58 11.74 -6.80
C GLU A 142 23.51 11.40 -8.29
N ALA A 143 23.40 12.42 -9.15
CA ALA A 143 23.52 12.26 -10.60
C ALA A 143 24.34 13.37 -11.22
N ALA A 144 25.06 13.04 -12.31
CA ALA A 144 25.82 13.99 -13.08
C ALA A 144 25.86 13.61 -14.57
N ILE A 145 25.88 14.61 -15.45
CA ILE A 145 26.24 14.39 -16.85
C ILE A 145 27.76 14.35 -16.95
N VAL A 146 28.29 13.33 -17.60
CA VAL A 146 29.71 13.18 -17.96
C VAL A 146 29.85 13.44 -19.44
N SER A 147 30.51 14.51 -19.82
CA SER A 147 30.76 14.86 -21.24
C SER A 147 31.87 14.02 -21.83
N ALA A 148 32.03 14.09 -23.15
CA ALA A 148 33.06 13.32 -23.91
C ALA A 148 34.51 13.61 -23.47
N ASP A 149 34.77 14.75 -22.83
CA ASP A 149 36.05 15.15 -22.25
C ASP A 149 36.19 14.81 -20.77
N ASP A 150 35.30 13.95 -20.22
CA ASP A 150 35.20 13.54 -18.81
C ASP A 150 34.82 14.68 -17.85
N THR A 151 34.40 15.83 -18.37
CA THR A 151 33.86 16.89 -17.52
C THR A 151 32.52 16.45 -16.91
N GLN A 152 32.40 16.57 -15.57
CA GLN A 152 31.18 16.23 -14.83
C GLN A 152 30.37 17.47 -14.50
N THR A 153 29.07 17.43 -14.78
CA THR A 153 28.11 18.46 -14.42
C THR A 153 27.05 17.82 -13.50
N ALA A 154 27.09 18.17 -12.22
CA ALA A 154 26.10 17.66 -11.25
C ALA A 154 24.68 18.09 -11.61
N LEU A 155 23.73 17.20 -11.38
CA LEU A 155 22.29 17.43 -11.57
C LEU A 155 21.64 17.69 -10.21
N VAL A 156 20.66 18.59 -10.19
CA VAL A 156 19.93 18.96 -8.97
C VAL A 156 18.70 18.07 -8.81
N LEU A 157 18.67 17.27 -7.74
CA LEU A 157 17.53 16.42 -7.39
C LEU A 157 16.26 17.27 -7.19
N GLY A 158 15.13 16.84 -7.76
CA GLY A 158 13.87 17.58 -7.73
C GLY A 158 13.74 18.72 -8.74
N GLN A 159 14.81 19.06 -9.48
CA GLN A 159 14.79 20.08 -10.54
C GLN A 159 15.18 19.53 -11.89
N ASP A 160 16.28 18.81 -11.97
CA ASP A 160 16.81 18.20 -13.21
C ASP A 160 16.37 16.76 -13.35
N TRP A 161 16.21 16.06 -12.23
CA TRP A 161 15.91 14.65 -12.17
C TRP A 161 15.28 14.24 -10.83
N VAL A 162 14.58 13.10 -10.85
CA VAL A 162 14.14 12.32 -9.69
C VAL A 162 14.35 10.83 -9.97
N PHE A 163 14.31 9.99 -8.96
CA PHE A 163 14.55 8.56 -9.12
C PHE A 163 13.62 7.72 -8.25
N ARG A 164 13.42 6.48 -8.70
CA ARG A 164 12.88 5.39 -7.90
C ARG A 164 14.03 4.47 -7.52
N ALA A 165 14.23 4.27 -6.24
CA ALA A 165 15.27 3.41 -5.73
C ALA A 165 14.93 1.92 -5.94
N SER A 166 15.94 1.08 -5.98
CA SER A 166 15.84 -0.38 -6.02
C SER A 166 16.34 -1.02 -4.72
N TYR A 167 16.27 -2.34 -4.62
CA TYR A 167 16.82 -3.06 -3.48
C TYR A 167 18.34 -2.94 -3.36
N GLU A 168 19.04 -2.74 -4.47
CA GLU A 168 20.49 -2.65 -4.52
C GLU A 168 20.96 -1.21 -4.77
N ALA A 169 22.10 -0.85 -4.18
CA ALA A 169 22.76 0.40 -4.49
C ALA A 169 23.34 0.39 -5.89
N VAL A 170 23.28 1.54 -6.55
CA VAL A 170 23.82 1.73 -7.91
C VAL A 170 24.93 2.78 -7.87
N ASP A 171 26.07 2.50 -8.48
CA ASP A 171 27.15 3.46 -8.74
C ASP A 171 27.72 3.18 -10.14
N LEU A 172 27.13 3.81 -11.14
CA LEU A 172 27.39 3.49 -12.56
C LEU A 172 27.46 4.76 -13.42
N THR A 173 28.25 4.69 -14.49
CA THR A 173 28.29 5.72 -15.53
C THR A 173 27.92 5.08 -16.87
N LEU A 174 26.78 5.47 -17.41
CA LEU A 174 26.13 4.79 -18.52
C LEU A 174 25.81 5.73 -19.69
N PRO A 175 26.03 5.35 -20.94
CA PRO A 175 25.50 6.06 -22.10
C PRO A 175 23.98 5.77 -22.24
N LEU A 176 23.29 6.57 -23.05
CA LEU A 176 21.98 6.17 -23.54
C LEU A 176 22.11 4.94 -24.44
N SER A 177 21.17 4.00 -24.31
CA SER A 177 21.12 2.83 -25.19
C SER A 177 20.82 3.22 -26.62
N GLU A 178 21.37 2.47 -27.60
CA GLU A 178 21.04 2.63 -29.01
C GLU A 178 19.56 2.30 -29.32
N GLU A 179 18.90 1.53 -28.45
CA GLU A 179 17.47 1.20 -28.53
C GLU A 179 16.57 2.28 -27.87
N THR A 180 17.06 3.51 -27.75
CA THR A 180 16.30 4.58 -27.12
C THR A 180 15.01 4.86 -27.88
N ALA A 181 13.86 4.77 -27.17
CA ALA A 181 12.62 5.33 -27.67
C ALA A 181 12.73 6.87 -27.76
N ASP A 182 12.02 7.48 -28.69
CA ASP A 182 11.93 8.93 -28.72
C ASP A 182 11.34 9.48 -27.43
N CYS A 183 11.79 10.68 -27.02
CA CYS A 183 11.26 11.36 -25.84
C CYS A 183 9.73 11.56 -25.92
N GLU A 184 9.17 11.66 -27.11
CA GLU A 184 7.71 11.68 -27.34
C GLU A 184 7.00 10.39 -26.89
N ALA A 185 7.71 9.27 -26.82
CA ALA A 185 7.21 8.01 -26.26
C ALA A 185 7.48 7.90 -24.74
N GLY A 186 8.18 8.87 -24.14
CA GLY A 186 8.42 8.98 -22.70
C GLY A 186 9.36 7.94 -22.09
N ARG A 187 10.13 7.17 -22.92
CA ARG A 187 11.03 6.14 -22.39
C ARG A 187 12.34 6.09 -23.15
N ALA A 188 13.44 6.04 -22.43
CA ALA A 188 14.76 5.70 -22.90
C ALA A 188 15.42 4.75 -21.90
N PHE A 189 16.30 3.89 -22.37
CA PHE A 189 17.04 2.98 -21.51
C PHE A 189 18.49 3.45 -21.41
N LEU A 190 19.06 3.35 -20.22
CA LEU A 190 20.49 3.46 -20.02
C LEU A 190 21.07 2.05 -20.16
N ASP A 191 22.00 1.86 -21.09
CA ASP A 191 22.65 0.57 -21.29
C ASP A 191 23.73 0.36 -20.21
N ALA A 192 23.41 -0.47 -19.24
CA ALA A 192 24.41 -1.00 -18.32
C ALA A 192 25.15 -2.12 -19.03
N ASN A 193 26.06 -1.80 -19.94
CA ASN A 193 27.03 -2.76 -20.45
C ASN A 193 28.01 -3.12 -19.33
N VAL A 194 27.57 -3.96 -18.40
CA VAL A 194 28.48 -4.65 -17.50
C VAL A 194 29.24 -5.68 -18.36
N THR A 195 30.52 -5.49 -18.50
CA THR A 195 31.40 -6.30 -19.32
C THR A 195 31.71 -7.70 -18.76
N GLU A 196 30.85 -8.24 -17.92
CA GLU A 196 30.91 -9.63 -17.48
C GLU A 196 29.90 -10.47 -18.26
N GLN A 197 30.43 -11.41 -19.03
CA GLN A 197 29.75 -12.25 -20.00
C GLN A 197 28.61 -13.13 -19.44
N ASP A 198 28.34 -13.12 -18.14
CA ASP A 198 27.41 -14.01 -17.46
C ASP A 198 26.40 -13.29 -16.51
N SER A 199 26.38 -11.97 -16.47
CA SER A 199 25.38 -11.24 -15.65
C SER A 199 24.18 -10.82 -16.51
N PRO A 200 22.94 -10.99 -16.04
CA PRO A 200 21.78 -10.47 -16.73
C PRO A 200 21.94 -8.94 -16.90
N ARG A 201 21.65 -8.45 -18.10
CA ARG A 201 21.70 -7.02 -18.40
C ARG A 201 20.89 -6.25 -17.37
N GLN A 202 21.54 -5.41 -16.58
CA GLN A 202 20.83 -4.48 -15.69
C GLN A 202 20.46 -3.27 -16.52
N TYR A 203 19.16 -3.10 -16.76
CA TYR A 203 18.63 -1.90 -17.37
C TYR A 203 18.23 -0.92 -16.29
N ILE A 204 18.62 0.34 -16.43
CA ILE A 204 18.05 1.45 -15.69
C ILE A 204 17.04 2.11 -16.61
N ASP A 205 15.78 2.14 -16.21
CA ASP A 205 14.70 2.74 -16.98
C ASP A 205 14.79 4.27 -16.85
N LEU A 206 15.09 4.96 -17.93
CA LEU A 206 15.15 6.42 -17.99
C LEU A 206 13.89 6.94 -18.69
N ILE A 207 13.18 7.81 -17.99
CA ILE A 207 11.97 8.47 -18.48
C ILE A 207 12.29 9.97 -18.66
N CYS A 208 11.79 10.55 -19.74
CA CYS A 208 11.81 11.98 -19.95
C CYS A 208 10.43 12.57 -19.64
N GLY A 209 10.38 13.59 -18.78
CA GLY A 209 9.11 14.20 -18.40
C GLY A 209 9.25 15.34 -17.41
N ASP A 210 8.15 15.72 -16.78
CA ASP A 210 8.11 16.74 -15.75
C ASP A 210 8.51 16.15 -14.38
N VAL A 211 9.67 16.56 -13.89
CA VAL A 211 10.18 16.11 -12.59
C VAL A 211 9.40 16.73 -11.42
N ALA A 212 8.61 17.79 -11.65
CA ALA A 212 7.79 18.41 -10.61
C ALA A 212 6.65 17.50 -10.14
N ASP A 213 6.19 16.57 -10.99
CA ASP A 213 5.21 15.55 -10.61
C ASP A 213 5.81 14.52 -9.61
N GLY A 214 7.14 14.49 -9.48
CA GLY A 214 7.83 13.59 -8.59
C GLY A 214 7.81 12.13 -9.10
N MET A 215 8.28 11.23 -8.27
CA MET A 215 8.24 9.79 -8.50
C MET A 215 8.16 9.06 -7.16
N PRO A 216 7.30 8.04 -7.01
CA PRO A 216 7.31 7.17 -5.84
C PRO A 216 8.71 6.69 -5.52
N TYR A 217 9.11 6.77 -4.25
CA TYR A 217 10.47 6.42 -3.84
C TYR A 217 10.82 4.95 -4.13
N PHE A 218 9.83 4.06 -4.04
CA PHE A 218 10.00 2.62 -4.28
C PHE A 218 8.74 2.00 -4.90
N ASN A 219 8.91 0.90 -5.62
CA ASN A 219 7.82 0.06 -6.10
C ASN A 219 8.25 -1.42 -6.02
N PRO A 220 7.58 -2.25 -5.21
CA PRO A 220 7.99 -3.65 -5.00
C PRO A 220 7.84 -4.53 -6.24
N LYS A 221 7.02 -4.12 -7.19
CA LYS A 221 6.80 -4.86 -8.44
C LYS A 221 7.86 -4.56 -9.50
N ASP A 222 8.72 -3.55 -9.26
CA ASP A 222 9.71 -3.08 -10.21
C ASP A 222 11.10 -3.14 -9.55
N SER A 223 11.84 -4.20 -9.82
CA SER A 223 13.17 -4.42 -9.26
C SER A 223 14.24 -3.50 -9.86
N ALA A 224 13.92 -2.81 -10.95
CA ALA A 224 14.85 -1.91 -11.63
C ALA A 224 14.79 -0.50 -11.06
N SER A 225 15.94 0.16 -10.93
CA SER A 225 15.98 1.60 -10.67
C SER A 225 15.36 2.34 -11.86
N ARG A 226 14.56 3.36 -11.55
CA ARG A 226 13.93 4.21 -12.55
C ARG A 226 14.33 5.65 -12.34
N ILE A 227 14.65 6.35 -13.42
CA ILE A 227 15.09 7.72 -13.41
C ILE A 227 14.14 8.54 -14.28
N LEU A 228 13.64 9.63 -13.74
CA LEU A 228 12.92 10.65 -14.50
C LEU A 228 13.82 11.88 -14.64
N VAL A 229 14.03 12.34 -15.84
CA VAL A 229 14.82 13.54 -16.15
C VAL A 229 14.00 14.53 -16.96
N THR A 230 14.35 15.82 -16.85
CA THR A 230 13.75 16.85 -17.70
C THR A 230 14.18 16.68 -19.16
N GLU A 231 13.38 17.23 -20.09
CA GLU A 231 13.71 17.25 -21.54
C GLU A 231 15.06 17.91 -21.80
N GLN A 232 15.43 18.94 -21.01
CA GLN A 232 16.72 19.60 -21.13
C GLN A 232 17.88 18.64 -20.81
N ILE A 233 17.76 17.85 -19.77
CA ILE A 233 18.79 16.86 -19.38
C ILE A 233 18.84 15.74 -20.40
N TYR A 234 17.68 15.23 -20.84
CA TYR A 234 17.61 14.20 -21.87
C TYR A 234 18.30 14.64 -23.18
N THR A 235 18.05 15.91 -23.60
CA THR A 235 18.72 16.48 -24.80
C THR A 235 20.23 16.55 -24.63
N LYS A 236 20.75 16.86 -23.44
CA LYS A 236 22.21 16.84 -23.18
C LYS A 236 22.76 15.42 -23.24
N LEU A 237 22.04 14.42 -22.75
CA LEU A 237 22.46 13.02 -22.83
C LEU A 237 22.50 12.44 -24.24
N LYS A 238 21.76 13.04 -25.18
CA LYS A 238 21.84 12.70 -26.64
C LYS A 238 23.08 13.24 -27.34
N GLN A 239 23.85 14.08 -26.68
CA GLN A 239 25.10 14.57 -27.28
C GLN A 239 26.14 13.42 -27.41
N ASP A 240 26.94 13.48 -28.48
CA ASP A 240 27.94 12.45 -28.76
C ASP A 240 28.93 12.29 -27.60
N GLY A 241 29.07 11.06 -27.10
CA GLY A 241 29.95 10.72 -25.98
C GLY A 241 29.42 11.12 -24.57
N ALA A 242 28.21 11.71 -24.47
CA ALA A 242 27.62 12.02 -23.17
C ALA A 242 27.18 10.74 -22.44
N LYS A 243 27.38 10.72 -21.13
CA LYS A 243 26.96 9.63 -20.22
C LYS A 243 26.25 10.20 -19.01
N LEU A 244 25.41 9.40 -18.36
CA LEU A 244 24.83 9.70 -17.07
C LEU A 244 25.58 8.92 -15.98
N HIS A 245 26.17 9.64 -15.03
CA HIS A 245 26.67 9.05 -13.79
C HIS A 245 25.57 9.05 -12.76
N LEU A 246 25.32 7.90 -12.13
CA LEU A 246 24.29 7.69 -11.12
C LEU A 246 24.91 7.02 -9.91
N LYS A 247 24.63 7.58 -8.74
CA LYS A 247 24.92 6.96 -7.45
C LYS A 247 23.63 6.97 -6.63
N LEU A 248 22.95 5.82 -6.62
CA LEU A 248 21.67 5.65 -5.96
C LEU A 248 21.83 4.77 -4.73
N PRO A 249 21.13 5.09 -3.62
CA PRO A 249 21.17 4.26 -2.43
C PRO A 249 20.40 2.95 -2.65
N ALA A 250 20.76 1.90 -1.91
CA ALA A 250 19.84 0.81 -1.67
C ALA A 250 18.67 1.34 -0.85
N ALA A 251 17.44 1.08 -1.32
CA ALA A 251 16.26 1.66 -0.71
C ALA A 251 15.71 0.85 0.45
N ALA A 252 15.70 -0.47 0.32
CA ALA A 252 14.96 -1.34 1.21
C ALA A 252 15.87 -2.27 2.01
N GLN A 253 15.48 -2.51 3.23
CA GLN A 253 15.94 -3.63 4.04
C GLN A 253 14.74 -4.30 4.70
N TRP A 254 14.85 -5.59 5.01
CA TRP A 254 13.84 -6.26 5.83
C TRP A 254 13.93 -5.76 7.28
N GLY A 255 12.79 -5.38 7.85
CA GLY A 255 12.71 -4.84 9.20
C GLY A 255 11.30 -4.92 9.77
N LEU A 256 11.11 -4.34 10.94
CA LEU A 256 9.80 -4.24 11.58
C LEU A 256 9.10 -2.97 11.15
N ALA A 257 7.82 -3.10 10.84
CA ALA A 257 6.84 -2.02 10.68
C ALA A 257 5.66 -2.27 11.62
N ASP A 258 4.93 -1.23 11.96
CA ASP A 258 3.81 -1.31 12.89
C ASP A 258 2.51 -0.89 12.22
N ASN A 259 1.45 -1.69 12.39
CA ASN A 259 0.08 -1.21 12.31
C ASN A 259 -0.29 -0.57 13.65
N ILE A 260 -1.21 0.38 13.63
CA ILE A 260 -1.73 1.02 14.85
C ILE A 260 -3.19 0.64 14.99
N ALA A 261 -3.55 -0.02 16.09
CA ALA A 261 -4.91 -0.50 16.27
C ALA A 261 -5.41 -0.32 17.70
N GLY A 262 -6.70 -0.06 17.81
CA GLY A 262 -7.41 0.06 19.08
C GLY A 262 -8.78 -0.58 19.03
N LEU A 263 -9.31 -0.92 20.21
CA LEU A 263 -10.56 -1.59 20.44
C LEU A 263 -11.53 -0.68 21.18
N LEU A 264 -12.75 -0.56 20.70
CA LEU A 264 -13.93 -0.10 21.44
C LEU A 264 -14.78 -1.34 21.74
N PRO A 265 -14.83 -1.80 22.99
CA PRO A 265 -15.56 -3.00 23.36
C PRO A 265 -17.08 -2.78 23.24
N GLY A 266 -17.77 -3.74 22.64
CA GLY A 266 -19.22 -3.78 22.53
C GLY A 266 -19.89 -4.66 23.58
N GLU A 267 -21.19 -4.95 23.38
CA GLU A 267 -21.94 -5.87 24.25
C GLU A 267 -21.68 -7.35 23.91
N ASP A 268 -21.43 -7.67 22.64
CA ASP A 268 -21.16 -9.02 22.15
C ASP A 268 -19.71 -9.12 21.65
N HIS A 269 -18.83 -9.66 22.48
CA HIS A 269 -17.41 -9.84 22.19
C HIS A 269 -17.10 -11.02 21.25
N THR A 270 -18.11 -11.79 20.83
CA THR A 270 -17.94 -12.83 19.81
C THR A 270 -17.97 -12.27 18.39
N LYS A 271 -18.31 -10.98 18.24
CA LYS A 271 -18.48 -10.29 16.98
C LYS A 271 -17.64 -9.03 16.91
N ALA A 272 -17.12 -8.72 15.72
CA ALA A 272 -16.40 -7.47 15.51
C ALA A 272 -16.71 -6.83 14.14
N VAL A 273 -16.69 -5.50 14.14
CA VAL A 273 -16.54 -4.67 12.93
C VAL A 273 -15.14 -4.10 12.93
N VAL A 274 -14.34 -4.44 11.91
CA VAL A 274 -13.02 -3.84 11.69
C VAL A 274 -13.18 -2.67 10.73
N LEU A 275 -12.77 -1.50 11.17
CA LEU A 275 -12.63 -0.30 10.33
C LEU A 275 -11.15 -0.10 10.07
N GLY A 276 -10.75 -0.02 8.80
CA GLY A 276 -9.35 0.05 8.42
C GLY A 276 -9.06 1.13 7.39
N ALA A 277 -7.85 1.67 7.43
CA ALA A 277 -7.27 2.54 6.41
C ALA A 277 -5.75 2.43 6.48
N HIS A 278 -5.03 2.47 5.36
CA HIS A 278 -3.58 2.53 5.45
C HIS A 278 -3.08 3.96 5.69
N PHE A 279 -1.98 4.10 6.41
CA PHE A 279 -1.39 5.40 6.72
C PHE A 279 -0.01 5.61 6.08
N ASP A 280 0.59 4.57 5.51
CA ASP A 280 1.80 4.74 4.72
C ASP A 280 1.49 5.43 3.39
N GLY A 281 2.52 5.86 2.71
CA GLY A 281 2.45 6.46 1.39
C GLY A 281 3.76 6.25 0.66
N VAL A 282 3.88 6.81 -0.53
CA VAL A 282 4.98 6.52 -1.46
C VAL A 282 6.23 7.36 -1.25
N GLY A 283 6.24 8.28 -0.30
CA GLY A 283 7.42 9.00 0.17
C GLY A 283 7.75 10.27 -0.59
N GLN A 284 9.04 10.52 -0.71
CA GLN A 284 9.55 11.69 -1.43
C GLN A 284 10.78 11.31 -2.26
N CYS A 285 10.86 11.91 -3.44
CA CYS A 285 12.08 11.96 -4.21
C CYS A 285 12.21 13.36 -4.82
N GLY A 286 13.09 14.19 -4.25
CA GLY A 286 13.22 15.61 -4.56
C GLY A 286 12.12 16.48 -3.93
N SER A 287 10.85 16.13 -4.09
CA SER A 287 9.69 16.80 -3.49
C SER A 287 8.82 15.83 -2.73
N VAL A 288 8.20 16.27 -1.64
CA VAL A 288 7.30 15.44 -0.84
C VAL A 288 6.03 15.16 -1.63
N MET A 289 5.59 13.92 -1.64
CA MET A 289 4.25 13.50 -2.08
C MET A 289 3.37 13.40 -0.84
N PRO A 290 2.44 14.35 -0.64
CA PRO A 290 1.70 14.43 0.61
C PRO A 290 0.80 13.22 0.87
N GLY A 291 0.29 12.55 -0.20
CA GLY A 291 -0.64 11.45 -0.08
C GLY A 291 -1.89 11.86 0.70
N ALA A 292 -2.46 13.00 0.35
CA ALA A 292 -3.64 13.50 1.03
C ALA A 292 -4.87 12.67 0.70
N TYR A 293 -5.06 12.39 -0.59
CA TYR A 293 -6.12 11.52 -1.08
C TYR A 293 -5.78 10.06 -0.82
N ASP A 294 -4.53 9.66 -1.12
CA ASP A 294 -4.00 8.31 -0.93
C ASP A 294 -2.87 8.29 0.15
N ASN A 295 -3.16 7.97 1.45
CA ASN A 295 -4.49 7.75 1.99
C ASN A 295 -4.67 8.46 3.36
N ALA A 296 -4.17 9.70 3.49
CA ALA A 296 -4.44 10.49 4.70
C ALA A 296 -5.95 10.75 4.88
N SER A 297 -6.72 10.79 3.78
CA SER A 297 -8.17 10.96 3.78
C SER A 297 -8.91 9.78 4.42
N GLY A 298 -8.48 8.56 4.11
CA GLY A 298 -9.01 7.35 4.73
C GLY A 298 -8.73 7.31 6.23
N VAL A 299 -7.48 7.61 6.63
CA VAL A 299 -7.10 7.68 8.05
C VAL A 299 -7.85 8.79 8.78
N ALA A 300 -8.01 9.97 8.17
CA ALA A 300 -8.78 11.07 8.75
C ALA A 300 -10.24 10.66 9.00
N THR A 301 -10.87 9.99 8.03
CA THR A 301 -12.23 9.46 8.17
C THR A 301 -12.29 8.36 9.24
N LEU A 302 -11.29 7.49 9.31
CA LEU A 302 -11.17 6.43 10.31
C LEU A 302 -11.10 7.00 11.71
N LEU A 303 -10.22 7.97 11.96
CA LEU A 303 -10.07 8.62 13.26
C LEU A 303 -11.33 9.39 13.66
N GLN A 304 -11.96 10.09 12.72
CA GLN A 304 -13.22 10.79 12.98
C GLN A 304 -14.36 9.80 13.31
N THR A 305 -14.43 8.67 12.60
CA THR A 305 -15.38 7.59 12.90
C THR A 305 -15.13 7.01 14.29
N ALA A 306 -13.85 6.76 14.64
CA ALA A 306 -13.47 6.27 15.96
C ALA A 306 -13.91 7.23 17.09
N SER A 307 -13.74 8.54 16.88
CA SER A 307 -14.16 9.54 17.85
C SER A 307 -15.68 9.54 18.07
N TRP A 308 -16.48 9.38 17.01
CA TRP A 308 -17.94 9.25 17.11
C TRP A 308 -18.37 7.97 17.82
N LEU A 309 -17.75 6.83 17.49
CA LEU A 309 -18.03 5.54 18.13
C LEU A 309 -17.68 5.54 19.62
N ALA A 310 -16.56 6.17 19.98
CA ALA A 310 -16.14 6.31 21.37
C ALA A 310 -17.12 7.14 22.22
N GLY A 311 -17.91 8.02 21.59
CA GLY A 311 -18.95 8.81 22.21
C GLY A 311 -20.31 8.12 22.32
N ALA A 312 -20.46 6.92 21.77
CA ALA A 312 -21.71 6.18 21.85
C ALA A 312 -21.97 5.63 23.26
N ASP A 313 -23.23 5.59 23.68
CA ASP A 313 -23.64 5.03 24.99
C ASP A 313 -23.31 3.52 25.09
N ALA A 314 -23.44 2.79 23.98
CA ALA A 314 -23.09 1.37 23.85
C ALA A 314 -22.86 1.00 22.37
N LEU A 315 -21.99 0.01 22.15
CA LEU A 315 -21.81 -0.62 20.85
C LEU A 315 -22.38 -2.04 20.89
N PRO A 316 -23.07 -2.49 19.84
CA PRO A 316 -23.68 -3.84 19.82
C PRO A 316 -22.66 -4.96 19.76
N CYS A 317 -21.47 -4.70 19.24
CA CYS A 317 -20.36 -5.62 19.13
C CYS A 317 -19.05 -4.84 19.19
N ASP A 318 -17.92 -5.53 19.23
CA ASP A 318 -16.61 -4.92 19.27
C ASP A 318 -16.35 -4.12 17.96
N ALA A 319 -15.83 -2.91 18.10
CA ALA A 319 -15.34 -2.12 16.97
C ALA A 319 -13.81 -2.01 17.06
N ILE A 320 -13.13 -2.53 16.05
CA ILE A 320 -11.68 -2.47 15.90
C ILE A 320 -11.35 -1.37 14.91
N VAL A 321 -10.55 -0.41 15.34
CA VAL A 321 -10.02 0.68 14.50
C VAL A 321 -8.56 0.35 14.20
N ALA A 322 -8.21 0.19 12.94
CA ALA A 322 -6.88 -0.23 12.52
C ALA A 322 -6.32 0.65 11.40
N ALA A 323 -5.24 1.36 11.68
CA ALA A 323 -4.43 2.04 10.67
C ALA A 323 -3.32 1.08 10.20
N PHE A 324 -3.39 0.65 8.95
CA PHE A 324 -2.45 -0.30 8.36
C PHE A 324 -1.21 0.40 7.84
N ASN A 325 -0.11 -0.32 7.81
CA ASN A 325 1.16 0.14 7.27
C ASN A 325 1.60 -0.79 6.13
N ALA A 326 2.44 -0.31 5.22
CA ALA A 326 2.97 -1.09 4.11
C ALA A 326 1.90 -1.61 3.12
N GLU A 327 0.82 -0.84 2.92
CA GLU A 327 -0.15 -1.09 1.86
C GLU A 327 0.51 -0.91 0.49
N GLU A 328 1.18 0.21 0.29
CA GLU A 328 1.83 0.68 -0.94
C GLU A 328 2.89 -0.29 -1.50
N ILE A 329 3.34 -1.20 -0.66
CA ILE A 329 4.32 -2.23 -1.03
C ILE A 329 3.74 -3.65 -1.00
N GLY A 330 2.41 -3.76 -1.01
CA GLY A 330 1.70 -5.03 -1.18
C GLY A 330 0.83 -5.46 -0.01
N MET A 331 0.26 -4.50 0.73
CA MET A 331 -0.72 -4.76 1.81
C MET A 331 -0.14 -5.62 2.95
N ASN A 332 1.16 -5.50 3.24
CA ASN A 332 1.84 -6.39 4.20
C ASN A 332 1.28 -6.25 5.61
N GLY A 333 0.89 -5.02 6.00
CA GLY A 333 0.33 -4.74 7.32
C GLY A 333 -1.04 -5.37 7.52
N SER A 334 -1.95 -5.18 6.58
CA SER A 334 -3.28 -5.77 6.66
C SER A 334 -3.25 -7.29 6.54
N GLN A 335 -2.32 -7.86 5.76
CA GLN A 335 -2.11 -9.31 5.70
C GLN A 335 -1.67 -9.89 7.05
N ALA A 336 -0.75 -9.22 7.74
CA ALA A 336 -0.33 -9.63 9.06
C ALA A 336 -1.45 -9.44 10.10
N PHE A 337 -2.19 -8.32 10.01
CA PHE A 337 -3.24 -8.00 10.96
C PHE A 337 -4.47 -8.89 10.82
N SER A 338 -4.88 -9.22 9.59
CA SER A 338 -6.00 -10.14 9.37
C SER A 338 -5.71 -11.54 9.93
N LYS A 339 -4.45 -12.00 9.88
CA LYS A 339 -4.01 -13.25 10.53
C LYS A 339 -4.03 -13.16 12.05
N LEU A 340 -3.65 -12.00 12.62
CA LEU A 340 -3.73 -11.76 14.07
C LEU A 340 -5.17 -11.90 14.58
N LEU A 341 -6.15 -11.46 13.80
CA LEU A 341 -7.57 -11.52 14.16
C LEU A 341 -8.24 -12.85 13.81
N ALA A 342 -7.56 -13.71 13.03
CA ALA A 342 -8.07 -15.03 12.70
C ALA A 342 -8.38 -15.82 13.99
N ASP A 343 -9.49 -16.55 13.98
CA ASP A 343 -9.98 -17.36 15.12
C ASP A 343 -10.32 -16.59 16.42
N GLN A 344 -10.30 -15.23 16.39
CA GLN A 344 -10.61 -14.46 17.59
C GLN A 344 -12.10 -14.14 17.74
N TYR A 345 -12.82 -14.07 16.63
CA TYR A 345 -14.24 -13.75 16.58
C TYR A 345 -15.01 -14.84 15.83
N GLU A 346 -16.21 -15.16 16.31
CA GLU A 346 -17.11 -16.07 15.60
C GLU A 346 -17.66 -15.43 14.32
N GLN A 347 -17.80 -14.09 14.36
CA GLN A 347 -18.27 -13.29 13.23
C GLN A 347 -17.51 -11.98 13.17
N MET A 348 -17.01 -11.67 12.00
CA MET A 348 -16.26 -10.44 11.75
C MET A 348 -16.54 -9.92 10.33
N ILE A 349 -16.64 -8.61 10.20
CA ILE A 349 -16.63 -7.93 8.90
C ILE A 349 -15.55 -6.84 8.91
N MET A 350 -15.07 -6.48 7.72
CA MET A 350 -14.10 -5.40 7.58
C MET A 350 -14.55 -4.38 6.54
N ILE A 351 -14.41 -3.09 6.88
CA ILE A 351 -14.68 -1.96 6.00
C ILE A 351 -13.37 -1.18 5.84
N ASN A 352 -12.83 -1.19 4.63
CA ASN A 352 -11.66 -0.41 4.26
C ASN A 352 -12.06 0.99 3.80
N LEU A 353 -11.28 1.99 4.22
CA LEU A 353 -11.44 3.39 3.85
C LEU A 353 -10.20 3.82 3.07
N ASP A 354 -10.38 4.10 1.78
CA ASP A 354 -9.25 4.30 0.90
C ASP A 354 -9.57 5.29 -0.22
N SER A 355 -8.75 6.33 -0.33
CA SER A 355 -8.86 7.36 -1.36
C SER A 355 -10.23 8.06 -1.35
N LEU A 356 -10.44 8.94 -0.37
CA LEU A 356 -11.73 9.56 -0.06
C LEU A 356 -11.72 11.08 -0.23
N GLY A 357 -12.89 11.64 -0.52
CA GLY A 357 -13.15 13.08 -0.46
C GLY A 357 -12.68 13.87 -1.68
N CYS A 358 -12.20 13.26 -2.76
CA CYS A 358 -11.83 14.00 -3.96
C CYS A 358 -13.04 14.72 -4.55
N LYS A 359 -12.89 16.03 -4.79
CA LYS A 359 -13.96 16.86 -5.33
C LYS A 359 -14.38 16.39 -6.73
N GLY A 360 -15.69 16.27 -6.90
CA GLY A 360 -16.29 15.92 -8.19
C GLY A 360 -16.46 14.43 -8.47
N ALA A 361 -16.01 13.56 -7.57
CA ALA A 361 -16.22 12.11 -7.67
C ALA A 361 -17.12 11.61 -6.52
N PRO A 362 -18.09 10.71 -6.76
CA PRO A 362 -18.94 10.16 -5.72
C PRO A 362 -18.19 9.14 -4.86
N LEU A 363 -18.42 9.18 -3.55
CA LEU A 363 -18.06 8.09 -2.65
C LEU A 363 -18.86 6.83 -3.05
N THR A 364 -18.22 5.69 -3.10
CA THR A 364 -18.76 4.44 -3.66
C THR A 364 -18.33 3.26 -2.81
N VAL A 365 -19.23 2.30 -2.60
CA VAL A 365 -18.90 1.03 -1.93
C VAL A 365 -18.48 0.00 -2.98
N PHE A 366 -17.25 -0.49 -2.87
CA PHE A 366 -16.68 -1.51 -3.73
C PHE A 366 -16.71 -2.88 -3.05
N GLY A 367 -17.12 -3.89 -3.79
CA GLY A 367 -17.09 -5.27 -3.35
C GLY A 367 -17.45 -6.20 -4.49
N GLY A 368 -16.66 -7.24 -4.70
CA GLY A 368 -16.94 -8.26 -5.73
C GLY A 368 -18.26 -9.00 -5.51
N PRO A 369 -18.64 -9.90 -6.43
CA PRO A 369 -19.88 -10.65 -6.33
C PRO A 369 -20.01 -11.44 -5.02
N GLU A 370 -18.91 -11.93 -4.46
CA GLU A 370 -18.88 -12.70 -3.21
C GLU A 370 -19.16 -11.83 -1.98
N GLN A 371 -18.97 -10.52 -2.09
CA GLN A 371 -19.22 -9.53 -1.05
C GLN A 371 -20.58 -8.82 -1.22
N ALA A 372 -21.43 -9.30 -2.13
CA ALA A 372 -22.64 -8.60 -2.59
C ALA A 372 -23.56 -8.19 -1.43
N THR A 373 -23.71 -9.03 -0.41
CA THR A 373 -24.66 -8.73 0.67
C THR A 373 -24.11 -7.61 1.56
N LEU A 374 -22.86 -7.71 2.07
CA LEU A 374 -22.23 -6.66 2.87
C LEU A 374 -22.18 -5.35 2.09
N ARG A 375 -21.71 -5.39 0.84
CA ARG A 375 -21.65 -4.23 -0.04
C ARG A 375 -23.00 -3.54 -0.18
N ASN A 376 -24.07 -4.30 -0.50
CA ASN A 376 -25.38 -3.73 -0.75
C ASN A 376 -26.03 -3.17 0.52
N GLU A 377 -25.85 -3.83 1.67
CA GLU A 377 -26.37 -3.38 2.96
C GLU A 377 -25.63 -2.12 3.43
N LEU A 378 -24.30 -2.08 3.32
CA LEU A 378 -23.52 -0.88 3.65
C LEU A 378 -23.88 0.29 2.72
N ALA A 379 -23.93 0.05 1.41
CA ALA A 379 -24.31 1.08 0.44
C ALA A 379 -25.71 1.66 0.70
N ALA A 380 -26.68 0.80 1.01
CA ALA A 380 -28.04 1.22 1.36
C ALA A 380 -28.08 2.01 2.67
N GLY A 381 -27.35 1.56 3.70
CA GLY A 381 -27.32 2.22 5.01
C GLY A 381 -26.63 3.58 4.95
N LEU A 382 -25.60 3.72 4.13
CA LEU A 382 -24.88 4.99 3.94
C LEU A 382 -25.48 5.87 2.83
N ALA A 383 -26.50 5.40 2.11
CA ALA A 383 -27.05 6.05 0.93
C ALA A 383 -25.98 6.35 -0.16
N LEU A 384 -25.04 5.43 -0.34
CA LEU A 384 -23.97 5.52 -1.32
C LEU A 384 -24.26 4.62 -2.54
N PRO A 385 -23.75 4.97 -3.73
CA PRO A 385 -23.68 4.04 -4.85
C PRO A 385 -22.75 2.86 -4.53
N PHE A 386 -22.85 1.78 -5.31
CA PHE A 386 -21.93 0.67 -5.21
C PHE A 386 -21.47 0.17 -6.57
N LEU A 387 -20.27 -0.44 -6.60
CA LEU A 387 -19.73 -1.16 -7.76
C LEU A 387 -19.46 -2.63 -7.40
N SER A 388 -19.84 -3.52 -8.33
CA SER A 388 -19.62 -4.97 -8.19
C SER A 388 -18.23 -5.35 -8.68
N GLU A 389 -17.21 -4.68 -8.16
CA GLU A 389 -15.82 -4.83 -8.53
C GLU A 389 -14.95 -4.95 -7.26
N VAL A 390 -13.83 -5.66 -7.39
CA VAL A 390 -12.84 -5.76 -6.32
C VAL A 390 -11.93 -4.53 -6.42
N TYR A 391 -11.94 -3.71 -5.38
CA TYR A 391 -10.96 -2.64 -5.21
C TYR A 391 -9.62 -3.27 -4.77
N PRO A 392 -8.47 -2.87 -5.34
CA PRO A 392 -7.17 -3.35 -4.88
C PRO A 392 -6.75 -2.59 -3.62
N GLY A 393 -6.94 -3.17 -2.42
CA GLY A 393 -6.62 -2.53 -1.15
C GLY A 393 -6.69 -3.51 0.02
N ASP A 394 -6.59 -3.01 1.24
CA ASP A 394 -6.40 -3.78 2.47
C ASP A 394 -7.52 -4.79 2.78
N GLN A 395 -8.76 -4.56 2.32
CA GLN A 395 -9.86 -5.51 2.47
C GLN A 395 -9.58 -6.87 1.80
N VAL A 396 -8.72 -6.90 0.77
CA VAL A 396 -8.35 -8.16 0.09
C VAL A 396 -7.65 -9.12 1.05
N SER A 397 -6.83 -8.60 1.97
CA SER A 397 -6.15 -9.39 3.00
C SER A 397 -7.13 -10.10 3.92
N PHE A 398 -8.21 -9.44 4.30
CA PHE A 398 -9.28 -10.02 5.11
C PHE A 398 -10.10 -11.04 4.33
N GLN A 399 -10.45 -10.73 3.06
CA GLN A 399 -11.16 -11.66 2.18
C GLN A 399 -10.40 -12.96 1.98
N GLN A 400 -9.06 -12.90 1.86
CA GLN A 400 -8.20 -14.08 1.74
C GLN A 400 -8.21 -14.96 2.99
N ASN A 401 -8.51 -14.39 4.15
CA ASN A 401 -8.68 -15.09 5.42
C ASN A 401 -10.16 -15.36 5.76
N GLY A 402 -11.05 -15.36 4.75
CA GLY A 402 -12.45 -15.75 4.91
C GLY A 402 -13.35 -14.68 5.55
N VAL A 403 -12.85 -13.49 5.83
CA VAL A 403 -13.61 -12.39 6.43
C VAL A 403 -14.33 -11.61 5.33
N PRO A 404 -15.66 -11.43 5.42
CA PRO A 404 -16.38 -10.53 4.52
C PRO A 404 -15.84 -9.10 4.65
N ALA A 405 -15.40 -8.53 3.53
CA ALA A 405 -14.77 -7.21 3.53
C ALA A 405 -15.10 -6.41 2.26
N VAL A 406 -15.25 -5.11 2.42
CA VAL A 406 -15.55 -4.16 1.34
C VAL A 406 -14.70 -2.89 1.50
N THR A 407 -14.61 -2.09 0.44
CA THR A 407 -13.94 -0.78 0.49
C THR A 407 -14.95 0.33 0.20
N ILE A 408 -14.86 1.40 0.96
CA ILE A 408 -15.42 2.69 0.57
C ILE A 408 -14.29 3.49 -0.05
N SER A 409 -14.48 3.91 -1.30
CA SER A 409 -13.51 4.67 -2.09
C SER A 409 -14.22 5.57 -3.11
N GLN A 410 -13.47 6.12 -4.03
CA GLN A 410 -14.03 6.87 -5.15
C GLN A 410 -13.55 6.27 -6.47
N ASP A 411 -14.49 6.09 -7.41
CA ASP A 411 -14.18 5.67 -8.78
C ASP A 411 -13.72 6.90 -9.58
N SER A 412 -12.43 7.18 -9.54
CA SER A 412 -11.92 8.40 -10.14
C SER A 412 -10.47 8.29 -10.60
N TRP A 413 -10.27 7.62 -11.70
CA TRP A 413 -9.00 7.65 -12.43
C TRP A 413 -8.69 9.04 -13.05
N ASP A 414 -9.68 9.92 -13.10
CA ASP A 414 -9.62 11.29 -13.67
C ASP A 414 -9.78 12.37 -12.57
N THR A 415 -9.15 12.15 -11.40
CA THR A 415 -9.32 13.06 -10.26
C THR A 415 -8.46 14.30 -10.33
N ALA A 416 -8.93 15.35 -9.61
CA ALA A 416 -8.14 16.53 -9.31
C ALA A 416 -6.92 16.24 -8.41
N ALA A 417 -6.91 15.09 -7.72
CA ALA A 417 -5.82 14.64 -6.86
C ALA A 417 -5.18 13.35 -7.44
N PRO A 418 -4.23 13.46 -8.38
CA PRO A 418 -3.56 12.29 -8.92
C PRO A 418 -2.66 11.66 -7.85
N ILE A 419 -2.98 10.42 -7.49
CA ILE A 419 -2.24 9.64 -6.49
C ILE A 419 -0.77 9.48 -6.89
N HIS A 420 0.10 9.26 -5.90
CA HIS A 420 1.53 9.03 -6.10
C HIS A 420 2.24 10.18 -6.83
N THR A 421 1.77 11.40 -6.64
CA THR A 421 2.37 12.63 -7.16
C THR A 421 2.40 13.73 -6.10
N THR A 422 3.19 14.78 -6.37
CA THR A 422 3.22 15.98 -5.53
C THR A 422 1.91 16.77 -5.53
N ARG A 423 0.99 16.45 -6.44
CA ARG A 423 -0.33 17.10 -6.60
C ARG A 423 -1.43 16.43 -5.79
N ASP A 424 -1.12 15.32 -5.12
CA ASP A 424 -2.03 14.69 -4.17
C ASP A 424 -2.05 15.48 -2.85
N THR A 425 -2.83 16.57 -2.84
CA THR A 425 -2.89 17.56 -1.76
C THR A 425 -4.29 17.69 -1.17
N ALA A 426 -4.38 18.08 0.09
CA ALA A 426 -5.64 18.27 0.81
C ALA A 426 -6.56 19.32 0.17
N GLU A 427 -6.02 20.28 -0.59
CA GLU A 427 -6.79 21.32 -1.28
C GLU A 427 -7.78 20.74 -2.31
N ASN A 428 -7.49 19.56 -2.83
CA ASN A 428 -8.31 18.87 -3.82
C ASN A 428 -9.46 18.06 -3.17
N LEU A 429 -9.51 18.01 -1.84
CA LEU A 429 -10.46 17.19 -1.09
C LEU A 429 -11.55 18.03 -0.44
N ASP A 430 -12.67 17.38 -0.13
CA ASP A 430 -13.82 17.95 0.58
C ASP A 430 -13.90 17.34 2.00
N PRO A 431 -13.38 18.03 3.03
CA PRO A 431 -13.39 17.48 4.38
C PRO A 431 -14.80 17.34 4.97
N GLN A 432 -15.78 18.13 4.49
CA GLN A 432 -17.16 17.98 4.95
C GLN A 432 -17.78 16.67 4.46
N ALA A 433 -17.39 16.20 3.28
CA ALA A 433 -17.80 14.88 2.78
C ALA A 433 -17.20 13.75 3.65
N LEU A 434 -15.94 13.91 4.12
CA LEU A 434 -15.29 12.97 5.05
C LEU A 434 -15.99 12.94 6.41
N ASP A 435 -16.31 14.10 6.98
CA ASP A 435 -17.05 14.20 8.26
C ASP A 435 -18.45 13.58 8.15
N ALA A 436 -19.14 13.84 7.03
CA ALA A 436 -20.46 13.24 6.77
C ALA A 436 -20.37 11.71 6.65
N LEU A 437 -19.35 11.19 5.97
CA LEU A 437 -19.11 9.76 5.87
C LEU A 437 -18.81 9.16 7.24
N ALA A 438 -17.89 9.75 8.01
CA ALA A 438 -17.51 9.28 9.33
C ALA A 438 -18.71 9.18 10.27
N LYS A 439 -19.58 10.22 10.27
CA LYS A 439 -20.80 10.24 11.06
C LYS A 439 -21.80 9.14 10.64
N ASN A 440 -22.02 9.00 9.34
CA ASN A 440 -22.98 8.00 8.84
C ASN A 440 -22.45 6.57 9.05
N LEU A 441 -21.13 6.37 8.89
CA LEU A 441 -20.51 5.07 9.13
C LEU A 441 -20.58 4.68 10.60
N SER A 442 -20.33 5.61 11.53
CA SER A 442 -20.48 5.32 12.96
C SER A 442 -21.94 5.00 13.33
N ALA A 443 -22.91 5.72 12.78
CA ALA A 443 -24.32 5.39 12.98
C ALA A 443 -24.66 4.00 12.43
N TRP A 444 -24.16 3.66 11.25
CA TRP A 444 -24.37 2.33 10.64
C TRP A 444 -23.76 1.21 11.49
N VAL A 445 -22.55 1.40 12.05
CA VAL A 445 -21.91 0.42 12.94
C VAL A 445 -22.77 0.19 14.20
N ILE A 446 -23.30 1.26 14.79
CA ILE A 446 -24.13 1.18 16.00
C ILE A 446 -25.47 0.48 15.70
N GLU A 447 -26.13 0.80 14.59
CA GLU A 447 -27.47 0.34 14.29
C GLU A 447 -27.52 -1.04 13.61
N SER A 448 -26.55 -1.34 12.75
CA SER A 448 -26.62 -2.47 11.81
C SER A 448 -25.45 -3.43 11.90
N GLY A 449 -24.32 -3.03 12.47
CA GLY A 449 -23.08 -3.82 12.44
C GLY A 449 -23.24 -5.23 12.99
N SER A 450 -24.01 -5.42 14.06
CA SER A 450 -24.24 -6.76 14.66
C SER A 450 -25.17 -7.65 13.82
N ASP A 451 -26.14 -7.07 13.11
CA ASP A 451 -27.12 -7.82 12.33
C ASP A 451 -26.54 -8.37 11.02
N VAL A 452 -25.65 -7.60 10.41
CA VAL A 452 -24.95 -8.01 9.18
C VAL A 452 -24.08 -9.23 9.46
N GLN A 453 -23.39 -9.26 10.59
CA GLN A 453 -22.51 -10.36 10.97
C GLN A 453 -23.23 -11.69 11.17
N GLN A 454 -24.50 -11.70 11.60
CA GLN A 454 -25.28 -12.94 11.72
C GLN A 454 -25.47 -13.67 10.37
N ARG A 455 -25.32 -12.97 9.26
CA ARG A 455 -25.54 -13.49 7.90
C ARG A 455 -24.27 -13.99 7.23
N TYR A 456 -23.10 -13.74 7.85
CA TYR A 456 -21.79 -14.10 7.31
C TYR A 456 -20.96 -14.86 8.33
N PRO A 457 -21.20 -16.15 8.52
CA PRO A 457 -20.28 -16.96 9.31
C PRO A 457 -18.91 -16.95 8.61
N VAL A 458 -17.87 -16.71 9.39
CA VAL A 458 -16.50 -16.85 8.91
C VAL A 458 -16.25 -18.33 8.69
N TYR A 459 -15.92 -18.72 7.46
CA TYR A 459 -15.51 -20.08 7.14
C TYR A 459 -13.98 -20.10 7.11
N TRP A 460 -13.39 -20.60 8.16
CA TRP A 460 -11.93 -20.84 8.25
C TRP A 460 -11.54 -22.11 7.50
#